data_5a59408d1dfb226e4c104be8a1599e36
#
_entry.id   5a59408d1dfb226e4c104be8a1599e36
#
_cell.length_a   1.000
_cell.length_b   1.000
_cell.length_c   1.000
_cell.angle_alpha   90.00
_cell.angle_beta   90.00
_cell.angle_gamma   90.00
#
_symmetry.space_group_name_H-M   'P 1'
#
loop_
_entity.id
_entity.type
_entity.pdbx_description
1 polymer ?
#
loop_
_entity_poly.entity_id
_entity_poly.type
_entity_poly.pdbx_seq_one_letter_code
_entity_poly.pdbx_strand_id
1 'polypeptide(L)'
;MKLTEHFTLSELVASATARRLGIDNHAGLEIVSHLTQLAMGLEQIRARLAAPLHITSGYRCAALNRAVGGAKRSAHMEGWAADFVAPGFGSPLQIVRALQGTAIQFDKLIQEGTWVHVSFHPDARRQILTAHFSPDGGRPTYTEGA
;
A
#
# COMPACT_ATOMS: atom_id res chain seq x y z
N MET A 1 1.16 -17.21 8.10
CA MET A 1 1.97 -17.68 6.97
C MET A 1 2.90 -16.58 6.48
N LYS A 2 4.17 -16.89 6.41
CA LYS A 2 5.16 -15.97 5.86
C LYS A 2 5.09 -15.96 4.34
N LEU A 3 4.99 -14.79 3.74
CA LEU A 3 5.02 -14.65 2.28
C LEU A 3 6.44 -14.40 1.78
N THR A 4 7.20 -13.59 2.51
CA THR A 4 8.62 -13.30 2.28
C THR A 4 9.31 -13.18 3.63
N GLU A 5 10.61 -12.89 3.63
CA GLU A 5 11.40 -12.85 4.86
C GLU A 5 10.80 -11.95 5.94
N HIS A 6 10.29 -10.76 5.57
CA HIS A 6 9.83 -9.75 6.53
C HIS A 6 8.31 -9.50 6.49
N PHE A 7 7.56 -10.15 5.59
CA PHE A 7 6.13 -9.88 5.44
C PHE A 7 5.30 -11.16 5.54
N THR A 8 4.24 -11.09 6.36
CA THR A 8 3.32 -12.20 6.59
C THR A 8 1.96 -11.93 5.92
N LEU A 9 1.24 -12.99 5.59
CA LEU A 9 -0.13 -12.86 5.11
C LEU A 9 -1.00 -12.15 6.16
N SER A 10 -0.83 -12.50 7.42
CA SER A 10 -1.59 -11.93 8.53
C SER A 10 -1.51 -10.40 8.55
N GLU A 11 -0.30 -9.82 8.39
CA GLU A 11 -0.17 -8.36 8.41
C GLU A 11 -0.74 -7.71 7.15
N LEU A 12 -0.70 -8.39 6.01
CA LEU A 12 -1.21 -7.84 4.74
C LEU A 12 -2.74 -7.96 4.58
N VAL A 13 -3.42 -8.68 5.47
CA VAL A 13 -4.89 -8.75 5.50
C VAL A 13 -5.48 -8.15 6.79
N ALA A 14 -4.65 -7.73 7.72
CA ALA A 14 -5.12 -7.18 8.99
C ALA A 14 -5.88 -5.87 8.78
N SER A 15 -6.99 -5.70 9.50
CA SER A 15 -7.78 -4.48 9.46
C SER A 15 -8.57 -4.32 10.77
N ALA A 16 -8.31 -3.23 11.47
CA ALA A 16 -9.08 -2.88 12.68
C ALA A 16 -10.54 -2.61 12.33
N THR A 17 -10.80 -1.98 11.17
CA THR A 17 -12.16 -1.72 10.70
C THR A 17 -12.91 -3.02 10.41
N ALA A 18 -12.28 -3.98 9.77
CA ALA A 18 -12.90 -5.28 9.49
C ALA A 18 -13.27 -6.00 10.78
N ARG A 19 -12.36 -6.01 11.76
CA ARG A 19 -12.64 -6.62 13.07
C ARG A 19 -13.80 -5.93 13.79
N ARG A 20 -13.81 -4.61 13.81
CA ARG A 20 -14.86 -3.83 14.46
C ARG A 20 -16.22 -4.06 13.84
N LEU A 21 -16.29 -4.17 12.52
CA LEU A 21 -17.54 -4.32 11.77
C LEU A 21 -17.92 -5.79 11.49
N GLY A 22 -17.10 -6.75 11.94
CA GLY A 22 -17.37 -8.16 11.70
C GLY A 22 -17.26 -8.56 10.22
N ILE A 23 -16.41 -7.88 9.46
CA ILE A 23 -16.17 -8.18 8.04
C ILE A 23 -15.09 -9.24 7.93
N ASP A 24 -15.38 -10.33 7.20
CA ASP A 24 -14.39 -11.34 6.87
C ASP A 24 -13.53 -10.83 5.70
N ASN A 25 -12.28 -10.47 6.02
CA ASN A 25 -11.31 -9.99 5.04
C ASN A 25 -10.38 -11.10 4.57
N HIS A 26 -10.91 -12.31 4.44
CA HIS A 26 -10.15 -13.48 3.98
C HIS A 26 -9.66 -13.30 2.54
N ALA A 27 -8.40 -13.65 2.29
CA ALA A 27 -7.80 -13.61 0.96
C ALA A 27 -7.84 -15.01 0.32
N GLY A 28 -8.50 -15.12 -0.83
CA GLY A 28 -8.49 -16.36 -1.62
C GLY A 28 -7.12 -16.59 -2.26
N LEU A 29 -6.95 -17.74 -2.92
CA LEU A 29 -5.67 -18.18 -3.48
C LEU A 29 -5.08 -17.17 -4.48
N GLU A 30 -5.90 -16.62 -5.37
CA GLU A 30 -5.45 -15.64 -6.35
C GLU A 30 -4.92 -14.39 -5.66
N ILE A 31 -5.65 -13.90 -4.65
CA ILE A 31 -5.23 -12.73 -3.88
C ILE A 31 -3.94 -13.02 -3.12
N VAL A 32 -3.79 -14.20 -2.53
CA VAL A 32 -2.55 -14.60 -1.85
C VAL A 32 -1.36 -14.57 -2.81
N SER A 33 -1.56 -15.01 -4.07
CA SER A 33 -0.53 -14.93 -5.11
C SER A 33 -0.12 -13.48 -5.38
N HIS A 34 -1.09 -12.57 -5.50
CA HIS A 34 -0.82 -11.14 -5.69
C HIS A 34 -0.11 -10.54 -4.48
N LEU A 35 -0.57 -10.90 -3.27
CA LEU A 35 0.06 -10.44 -2.03
C LEU A 35 1.51 -10.91 -1.88
N THR A 36 1.82 -12.09 -2.41
CA THR A 36 3.20 -12.59 -2.42
C THR A 36 4.08 -11.72 -3.31
N GLN A 37 3.60 -11.35 -4.50
CA GLN A 37 4.31 -10.44 -5.38
C GLN A 37 4.45 -9.04 -4.77
N LEU A 38 3.40 -8.55 -4.12
CA LEU A 38 3.45 -7.30 -3.37
C LEU A 38 4.52 -7.36 -2.28
N ALA A 39 4.55 -8.45 -1.51
CA ALA A 39 5.54 -8.63 -0.46
C ALA A 39 6.97 -8.62 -1.00
N MET A 40 7.21 -9.23 -2.16
CA MET A 40 8.52 -9.18 -2.83
C MET A 40 8.91 -7.75 -3.18
N GLY A 41 7.97 -6.95 -3.67
CA GLY A 41 8.20 -5.53 -3.93
C GLY A 41 8.47 -4.73 -2.65
N LEU A 42 7.73 -5.01 -1.59
CA LEU A 42 7.94 -4.37 -0.29
C LEU A 42 9.31 -4.72 0.30
N GLU A 43 9.83 -5.93 0.04
CA GLU A 43 11.19 -6.30 0.45
C GLU A 43 12.24 -5.42 -0.25
N GLN A 44 12.04 -5.11 -1.52
CA GLN A 44 12.93 -4.21 -2.24
C GLN A 44 12.92 -2.80 -1.64
N ILE A 45 11.73 -2.31 -1.29
CA ILE A 45 11.60 -1.00 -0.63
C ILE A 45 12.28 -1.03 0.74
N ARG A 46 12.04 -2.06 1.53
CA ARG A 46 12.65 -2.21 2.84
C ARG A 46 14.17 -2.21 2.76
N ALA A 47 14.73 -2.93 1.81
CA ALA A 47 16.17 -2.99 1.60
C ALA A 47 16.73 -1.61 1.21
N ARG A 48 16.05 -0.90 0.30
CA ARG A 48 16.49 0.43 -0.14
C ARG A 48 16.46 1.46 0.98
N LEU A 49 15.44 1.41 1.83
CA LEU A 49 15.30 2.34 2.95
C LEU A 49 16.15 1.92 4.16
N ALA A 50 16.59 0.67 4.20
CA ALA A 50 17.30 0.07 5.33
C ALA A 50 16.55 0.28 6.65
N ALA A 51 15.22 0.15 6.61
CA ALA A 51 14.34 0.37 7.75
C ALA A 51 13.08 -0.50 7.64
N PRO A 52 12.52 -0.95 8.77
CA PRO A 52 11.26 -1.70 8.75
C PRO A 52 10.12 -0.88 8.14
N LEU A 53 9.24 -1.57 7.42
CA LEU A 53 7.98 -0.99 6.93
C LEU A 53 6.85 -1.44 7.85
N HIS A 54 6.06 -0.49 8.33
CA HIS A 54 4.86 -0.77 9.10
C HIS A 54 3.65 -0.68 8.17
N ILE A 55 3.01 -1.80 7.89
CA ILE A 55 1.86 -1.86 7.00
C ILE A 55 0.63 -1.35 7.75
N THR A 56 -0.02 -0.32 7.22
CA THR A 56 -1.24 0.25 7.81
C THR A 56 -2.50 -0.23 7.10
N SER A 57 -2.40 -0.63 5.83
CA SER A 57 -3.50 -1.22 5.07
C SER A 57 -2.92 -2.06 3.93
N GLY A 58 -3.40 -3.29 3.81
CA GLY A 58 -3.05 -4.17 2.70
C GLY A 58 -4.28 -4.55 1.89
N TYR A 59 -4.56 -5.85 1.76
CA TYR A 59 -5.74 -6.31 1.05
C TYR A 59 -7.04 -5.84 1.71
N ARG A 60 -8.00 -5.45 0.88
CA ARG A 60 -9.36 -5.12 1.29
C ARG A 60 -10.35 -5.86 0.40
N CYS A 61 -11.20 -6.71 0.99
CA CYS A 61 -12.34 -7.26 0.28
C CYS A 61 -13.31 -6.13 -0.10
N ALA A 62 -14.25 -6.42 -1.00
CA ALA A 62 -15.18 -5.39 -1.48
C ALA A 62 -15.97 -4.72 -0.34
N ALA A 63 -16.46 -5.49 0.63
CA ALA A 63 -17.20 -4.96 1.77
C ALA A 63 -16.33 -4.03 2.63
N LEU A 64 -15.09 -4.41 2.90
CA LEU A 64 -14.17 -3.57 3.66
C LEU A 64 -13.82 -2.30 2.91
N ASN A 65 -13.58 -2.41 1.61
CA ASN A 65 -13.26 -1.25 0.77
C ASN A 65 -14.39 -0.22 0.80
N ARG A 66 -15.65 -0.67 0.73
CA ARG A 66 -16.82 0.22 0.86
C ARG A 66 -16.87 0.87 2.24
N ALA A 67 -16.60 0.08 3.30
CA ALA A 67 -16.67 0.58 4.67
C ALA A 67 -15.64 1.69 4.96
N VAL A 68 -14.46 1.63 4.35
CA VAL A 68 -13.42 2.65 4.53
C VAL A 68 -13.48 3.76 3.47
N GLY A 69 -14.44 3.72 2.54
CA GLY A 69 -14.59 4.74 1.52
C GLY A 69 -13.52 4.69 0.43
N GLY A 70 -12.97 3.51 0.16
CA GLY A 70 -11.95 3.33 -0.88
C GLY A 70 -12.51 3.49 -2.28
N ALA A 71 -11.62 3.74 -3.25
CA ALA A 71 -12.00 3.87 -4.66
C ALA A 71 -12.62 2.56 -5.17
N LYS A 72 -13.57 2.67 -6.12
CA LYS A 72 -14.28 1.50 -6.66
C LYS A 72 -13.36 0.47 -7.31
N ARG A 73 -12.23 0.93 -7.89
CA ARG A 73 -11.23 0.06 -8.55
C ARG A 73 -9.89 0.13 -7.81
N SER A 74 -9.95 0.08 -6.50
CA SER A 74 -8.76 0.15 -5.68
C SER A 74 -7.87 -1.09 -5.91
N ALA A 75 -6.57 -0.87 -6.07
CA ALA A 75 -5.58 -1.95 -6.15
C ALA A 75 -5.49 -2.76 -4.86
N HIS A 76 -5.93 -2.19 -3.72
CA HIS A 76 -6.05 -2.93 -2.46
C HIS A 76 -7.01 -4.12 -2.58
N MET A 77 -8.07 -4.00 -3.39
CA MET A 77 -9.03 -5.09 -3.57
C MET A 77 -8.47 -6.27 -4.37
N GLU A 78 -7.42 -6.04 -5.11
CA GLU A 78 -6.78 -7.09 -5.92
C GLU A 78 -5.54 -7.69 -5.25
N GLY A 79 -5.16 -7.16 -4.09
CA GLY A 79 -3.95 -7.63 -3.38
C GLY A 79 -2.66 -7.04 -3.94
N TRP A 80 -2.74 -6.01 -4.78
CA TRP A 80 -1.55 -5.38 -5.39
C TRP A 80 -0.99 -4.20 -4.61
N ALA A 81 -1.71 -3.70 -3.61
CA ALA A 81 -1.35 -2.45 -2.96
C ALA A 81 -1.23 -2.58 -1.45
N ALA A 82 -0.35 -1.77 -0.89
CA ALA A 82 -0.24 -1.57 0.55
C ALA A 82 0.00 -0.09 0.85
N ASP A 83 -0.52 0.33 2.00
CA ASP A 83 -0.17 1.60 2.61
C ASP A 83 0.79 1.32 3.77
N PHE A 84 1.83 2.11 3.88
CA PHE A 84 2.85 1.89 4.91
C PHE A 84 3.48 3.18 5.39
N VAL A 85 4.17 3.08 6.52
CA VAL A 85 5.06 4.10 7.06
C VAL A 85 6.39 3.43 7.40
N ALA A 86 7.46 4.22 7.40
CA ALA A 86 8.79 3.74 7.78
C ALA A 86 9.48 4.83 8.61
N PRO A 87 9.03 5.04 9.87
CA PRO A 87 9.54 6.14 10.70
C PRO A 87 11.03 6.05 10.98
N GLY A 88 11.62 4.84 10.94
CA GLY A 88 13.06 4.68 11.06
C GLY A 88 13.86 5.25 9.90
N PHE A 89 13.22 5.47 8.74
CA PHE A 89 13.83 6.15 7.61
C PHE A 89 13.46 7.64 7.57
N GLY A 90 12.17 7.95 7.62
CA GLY A 90 11.71 9.32 7.54
C GLY A 90 10.22 9.44 7.22
N SER A 91 9.85 10.64 6.77
CA SER A 91 8.47 10.99 6.42
C SER A 91 8.03 10.34 5.10
N PRO A 92 6.71 10.29 4.82
CA PRO A 92 6.21 9.83 3.53
C PRO A 92 6.85 10.55 2.33
N LEU A 93 7.04 11.86 2.41
CA LEU A 93 7.69 12.62 1.35
C LEU A 93 9.14 12.16 1.14
N GLN A 94 9.90 11.99 2.22
CA GLN A 94 11.28 11.51 2.14
C GLN A 94 11.36 10.11 1.55
N ILE A 95 10.42 9.24 1.92
CA ILE A 95 10.35 7.87 1.39
C ILE A 95 10.11 7.89 -0.12
N VAL A 96 9.11 8.63 -0.57
CA VAL A 96 8.76 8.69 -2.00
C VAL A 96 9.93 9.26 -2.80
N ARG A 97 10.57 10.31 -2.32
CA ARG A 97 11.74 10.90 -2.98
C ARG A 97 12.91 9.92 -3.06
N ALA A 98 13.14 9.14 -2.01
CA ALA A 98 14.19 8.12 -2.02
C ALA A 98 13.90 7.02 -3.06
N LEU A 99 12.63 6.65 -3.23
CA LEU A 99 12.23 5.58 -4.15
C LEU A 99 12.17 6.03 -5.61
N GLN A 100 11.99 7.32 -5.87
CA GLN A 100 11.98 7.88 -7.24
C GLN A 100 13.23 7.53 -8.03
N GLY A 101 14.39 7.57 -7.37
CA GLY A 101 15.69 7.34 -8.02
C GLY A 101 16.10 5.88 -8.12
N THR A 102 15.21 4.94 -7.79
CA THR A 102 15.52 3.50 -7.79
C THR A 102 15.05 2.84 -9.07
N ALA A 103 15.51 1.59 -9.31
CA ALA A 103 15.03 0.75 -10.39
C ALA A 103 13.84 -0.14 -9.99
N ILE A 104 13.27 0.06 -8.81
CA ILE A 104 12.12 -0.73 -8.33
C ILE A 104 10.93 -0.55 -9.27
N GLN A 105 10.35 -1.67 -9.71
CA GLN A 105 9.27 -1.67 -10.73
C GLN A 105 7.89 -1.66 -10.06
N PHE A 106 7.59 -0.59 -9.32
CA PHE A 106 6.23 -0.38 -8.79
C PHE A 106 5.29 0.11 -9.90
N ASP A 107 3.99 -0.06 -9.71
CA ASP A 107 2.98 0.49 -10.61
C ASP A 107 2.64 1.92 -10.22
N LYS A 108 2.28 2.12 -8.96
CA LYS A 108 1.92 3.43 -8.42
C LYS A 108 2.60 3.67 -7.08
N LEU A 109 3.07 4.87 -6.86
CA LEU A 109 3.70 5.30 -5.62
C LEU A 109 3.15 6.68 -5.26
N ILE A 110 2.46 6.80 -4.13
CA ILE A 110 1.74 8.02 -3.77
C ILE A 110 2.14 8.49 -2.39
N GLN A 111 2.55 9.75 -2.30
CA GLN A 111 2.71 10.45 -1.03
C GLN A 111 1.29 10.86 -0.57
N GLU A 112 0.81 10.26 0.50
CA GLU A 112 -0.58 10.42 1.01
C GLU A 112 -0.62 11.24 2.31
N GLY A 113 0.35 12.13 2.52
CA GLY A 113 0.43 12.97 3.72
C GLY A 113 1.07 12.25 4.90
N THR A 114 0.35 11.35 5.56
CA THR A 114 0.84 10.65 6.75
C THR A 114 1.24 9.20 6.48
N TRP A 115 1.03 8.70 5.28
CA TRP A 115 1.48 7.37 4.85
C TRP A 115 1.90 7.39 3.39
N VAL A 116 2.49 6.28 2.93
CA VAL A 116 2.83 6.04 1.53
C VAL A 116 1.95 4.93 1.01
N HIS A 117 1.35 5.15 -0.17
CA HIS A 117 0.67 4.10 -0.92
C HIS A 117 1.59 3.57 -2.00
N VAL A 118 1.71 2.25 -2.12
CA VAL A 118 2.46 1.62 -3.21
C VAL A 118 1.66 0.45 -3.78
N SER A 119 1.69 0.28 -5.10
CA SER A 119 1.15 -0.91 -5.74
C SER A 119 2.18 -1.54 -6.67
N PHE A 120 2.10 -2.86 -6.79
CA PHE A 120 2.98 -3.66 -7.63
C PHE A 120 2.20 -4.42 -8.70
N HIS A 121 1.16 -3.79 -9.25
CA HIS A 121 0.46 -4.35 -10.40
C HIS A 121 1.46 -4.62 -11.53
N PRO A 122 1.31 -5.74 -12.29
CA PRO A 122 2.27 -6.13 -13.34
C PRO A 122 2.50 -5.09 -14.44
N ASP A 123 1.58 -4.13 -14.62
CA ASP A 123 1.76 -3.04 -15.60
C ASP A 123 2.99 -2.18 -15.28
N ALA A 124 3.40 -2.12 -14.03
CA ALA A 124 4.64 -1.46 -13.57
C ALA A 124 4.84 -0.08 -14.21
N ARG A 125 3.81 0.77 -14.17
CA ARG A 125 3.81 2.08 -14.84
C ARG A 125 4.72 3.10 -14.19
N ARG A 126 5.18 2.86 -12.98
CA ARG A 126 6.01 3.76 -12.16
C ARG A 126 5.42 5.17 -12.04
N GLN A 127 4.11 5.26 -11.89
CA GLN A 127 3.43 6.53 -11.68
C GLN A 127 3.66 7.02 -10.26
N ILE A 128 4.17 8.23 -10.11
CA ILE A 128 4.46 8.84 -8.80
C ILE A 128 3.54 10.05 -8.63
N LEU A 129 2.82 10.08 -7.52
CA LEU A 129 1.82 11.10 -7.24
C LEU A 129 1.97 11.66 -5.82
N THR A 130 1.48 12.88 -5.63
CA THR A 130 1.26 13.48 -4.31
C THR A 130 -0.22 13.75 -4.13
N ALA A 131 -0.79 13.29 -3.02
CA ALA A 131 -2.17 13.55 -2.66
C ALA A 131 -2.30 14.92 -1.99
N HIS A 132 -3.32 15.67 -2.35
CA HIS A 132 -3.69 16.94 -1.75
C HIS A 132 -5.07 16.80 -1.14
N PHE A 133 -5.15 16.89 0.19
CA PHE A 133 -6.40 16.70 0.92
C PHE A 133 -7.16 18.01 1.04
N SER A 134 -8.47 17.96 0.82
CA SER A 134 -9.33 19.12 0.97
C SER A 134 -9.62 19.38 2.44
N PRO A 135 -9.54 20.65 2.91
CA PRO A 135 -9.87 21.01 4.29
C PRO A 135 -11.31 20.69 4.68
N ASP A 136 -12.22 20.60 3.72
CA ASP A 136 -13.65 20.32 3.96
C ASP A 136 -14.01 18.84 3.89
N GLY A 137 -13.01 17.95 3.79
CA GLY A 137 -13.22 16.51 3.78
C GLY A 137 -13.65 15.93 2.44
N GLY A 138 -13.58 16.70 1.36
CA GLY A 138 -13.82 16.20 0.00
C GLY A 138 -12.77 15.21 -0.43
N ARG A 139 -12.95 14.62 -1.63
CA ARG A 139 -11.97 13.68 -2.19
C ARG A 139 -10.64 14.39 -2.40
N PRO A 140 -9.52 13.71 -2.12
CA PRO A 140 -8.22 14.27 -2.42
C PRO A 140 -8.01 14.44 -3.93
N THR A 141 -7.21 15.44 -4.30
CA THR A 141 -6.70 15.60 -5.65
C THR A 141 -5.26 15.12 -5.69
N TYR A 142 -4.76 14.80 -6.88
CA TYR A 142 -3.42 14.25 -7.05
C TYR A 142 -2.65 15.06 -8.09
N THR A 143 -1.36 15.32 -7.78
CA THR A 143 -0.42 15.92 -8.75
C THR A 143 0.71 14.94 -8.99
N GLU A 144 1.32 15.00 -10.18
CA GLU A 144 2.46 14.14 -10.50
C GLU A 144 3.70 14.59 -9.72
N GLY A 145 4.49 13.57 -9.32
CA GLY A 145 5.73 13.78 -8.60
C GLY A 145 5.55 13.95 -7.10
N ALA A 146 6.67 14.21 -6.45
CA ALA A 146 6.71 14.43 -5.01
C ALA A 146 7.90 15.35 -4.61
#